data_e3454aea7c96b226f9bd79a52e3ffc3f
#
_entry.id   e3454aea7c96b226f9bd79a52e3ffc3f
#
_cell.length_a   1.000
_cell.length_b   1.000
_cell.length_c   1.000
_cell.angle_alpha   90.00
_cell.angle_beta   90.00
_cell.angle_gamma   90.00
#
_symmetry.space_group_name_H-M   'P 1'
#
loop_
_entity.id
_entity.type
_entity.pdbx_description
1 polymer ?
#
loop_
_entity_poly.entity_id
_entity_poly.type
_entity_poly.pdbx_seq_one_letter_code
_entity_poly.pdbx_strand_id
1 'polypeptide(L)'
;MKETRPFSMKDKIGYTLGDLGRCCTEQFRAMYLAIFYTLVLKVNPVHVGILMLITKFWDAINDPLIGALVDSHKNKGKGKFIPWIKFFAFPTAVLCILGFVNVSNFAYGARIAYMFITYIVYEIMYTCVSVPFGSLSSVMTDDVNQRTDLSRFRSLGGTIFMTVIVIAGPLFLYKDNQPVPSHFLIMSAICAVIGLICLMFTSHWCKERIITEPVVEKKEKLNYFQVIKDITKNKALLGVMLSSFIGIVGAGMVNGLNTYLFRDYFGNVAIMAVSGMLSVIWSLIAFVGTKFVAKKFGKKEWIMYSATFSVVVYAILFFFPLENPMLFIIINGICYLGVSGFQVLVWALVNDAIDYQELQTGKRNEGIVYSAYTFFRKLANAVSGSMSSFALAIAGFQVNEAVQNEAFSGHLWKTYTGLYVVGYLLAVLVLKFIYPLTKEKTAEMLQDLADKRNAATAE
;
A
#
# COMPACT_ATOMS: atom_id res chain seq x y z
N MET A 1 -26.08 -12.61 -29.76
CA MET A 1 -25.08 -12.59 -28.68
C MET A 1 -25.12 -13.95 -28.01
N LYS A 2 -23.96 -14.64 -27.80
CA LYS A 2 -23.94 -15.88 -27.00
C LYS A 2 -24.37 -15.51 -25.59
N GLU A 3 -25.39 -16.19 -25.07
CA GLU A 3 -25.81 -16.01 -23.67
C GLU A 3 -24.59 -16.16 -22.75
N THR A 4 -24.28 -15.10 -22.02
CA THR A 4 -23.20 -15.14 -21.05
C THR A 4 -23.67 -15.93 -19.83
N ARG A 5 -22.86 -16.87 -19.37
CA ARG A 5 -23.10 -17.65 -18.15
C ARG A 5 -23.51 -16.72 -16.98
N PRO A 6 -24.52 -17.09 -16.16
CA PRO A 6 -24.90 -16.32 -14.98
C PRO A 6 -23.71 -16.19 -14.00
N PHE A 7 -23.74 -15.14 -13.15
CA PHE A 7 -22.72 -14.91 -12.15
C PHE A 7 -22.62 -16.09 -11.17
N SER A 8 -21.42 -16.53 -10.86
CA SER A 8 -21.20 -17.74 -10.05
C SER A 8 -19.89 -17.69 -9.26
N MET A 9 -19.63 -18.73 -8.47
CA MET A 9 -18.39 -18.91 -7.73
C MET A 9 -17.14 -18.87 -8.63
N LYS A 10 -17.25 -19.32 -9.89
CA LYS A 10 -16.13 -19.22 -10.86
C LYS A 10 -15.69 -17.77 -11.09
N ASP A 11 -16.62 -16.82 -11.09
CA ASP A 11 -16.32 -15.40 -11.25
C ASP A 11 -15.59 -14.87 -10.00
N LYS A 12 -16.04 -15.25 -8.80
CA LYS A 12 -15.42 -14.87 -7.53
C LYS A 12 -13.98 -15.40 -7.42
N ILE A 13 -13.80 -16.70 -7.69
CA ILE A 13 -12.46 -17.33 -7.67
C ILE A 13 -11.57 -16.75 -8.78
N GLY A 14 -12.11 -16.56 -9.98
CA GLY A 14 -11.39 -15.94 -11.09
C GLY A 14 -10.90 -14.53 -10.75
N TYR A 15 -11.70 -13.75 -10.02
CA TYR A 15 -11.33 -12.41 -9.59
C TYR A 15 -10.32 -12.43 -8.43
N THR A 16 -10.40 -13.41 -7.52
CA THR A 16 -9.37 -13.67 -6.50
C THR A 16 -8.02 -14.00 -7.13
N LEU A 17 -8.01 -14.92 -8.13
CA LEU A 17 -6.81 -15.27 -8.86
C LEU A 17 -6.21 -14.07 -9.60
N GLY A 18 -7.05 -13.17 -10.13
CA GLY A 18 -6.59 -11.95 -10.77
C GLY A 18 -5.83 -11.03 -9.82
N ASP A 19 -6.32 -10.86 -8.60
CA ASP A 19 -5.61 -10.05 -7.61
C ASP A 19 -4.33 -10.76 -7.11
N LEU A 20 -4.40 -12.08 -6.88
CA LEU A 20 -3.23 -12.90 -6.58
C LEU A 20 -2.17 -12.75 -7.68
N GLY A 21 -2.55 -12.90 -8.96
CA GLY A 21 -1.64 -12.81 -10.09
C GLY A 21 -0.99 -11.44 -10.23
N ARG A 22 -1.77 -10.38 -10.02
CA ARG A 22 -1.27 -9.00 -10.00
C ARG A 22 -0.30 -8.79 -8.83
N CYS A 23 -0.64 -9.28 -7.64
CA CYS A 23 0.20 -9.16 -6.46
C CYS A 23 1.51 -9.96 -6.57
N CYS A 24 1.51 -11.10 -7.27
CA CYS A 24 2.73 -11.89 -7.51
C CYS A 24 3.83 -11.05 -8.19
N THR A 25 3.48 -10.20 -9.14
CA THR A 25 4.46 -9.37 -9.83
C THR A 25 4.72 -8.06 -9.08
N GLU A 26 3.69 -7.34 -8.69
CA GLU A 26 3.80 -6.00 -8.10
C GLU A 26 4.34 -6.02 -6.67
N GLN A 27 3.75 -6.83 -5.78
CA GLN A 27 4.15 -6.84 -4.37
C GLN A 27 5.55 -7.43 -4.17
N PHE A 28 5.92 -8.45 -4.97
CA PHE A 28 7.28 -8.97 -4.96
C PHE A 28 8.30 -7.88 -5.32
N ARG A 29 8.03 -7.14 -6.39
CA ARG A 29 8.88 -6.00 -6.80
C ARG A 29 8.91 -4.92 -5.73
N ALA A 30 7.76 -4.52 -5.20
CA ALA A 30 7.66 -3.49 -4.16
C ALA A 30 8.49 -3.84 -2.91
N MET A 31 8.59 -5.12 -2.54
CA MET A 31 9.33 -5.56 -1.37
C MET A 31 10.84 -5.73 -1.63
N TYR A 32 11.21 -6.30 -2.77
CA TYR A 32 12.57 -6.80 -2.95
C TYR A 32 13.39 -6.09 -4.02
N LEU A 33 12.79 -5.25 -4.87
CA LEU A 33 13.52 -4.63 -5.97
C LEU A 33 14.52 -3.57 -5.48
N ALA A 34 14.15 -2.74 -4.50
CA ALA A 34 15.09 -1.77 -3.92
C ALA A 34 16.27 -2.47 -3.25
N ILE A 35 16.01 -3.58 -2.58
CA ILE A 35 17.01 -4.43 -1.94
C ILE A 35 17.95 -5.04 -2.99
N PHE A 36 17.39 -5.57 -4.08
CA PHE A 36 18.15 -6.11 -5.20
C PHE A 36 19.06 -5.05 -5.83
N TYR A 37 18.55 -3.84 -6.06
CA TYR A 37 19.33 -2.75 -6.63
C TYR A 37 20.49 -2.31 -5.72
N THR A 38 20.27 -2.26 -4.42
CA THR A 38 21.31 -1.82 -3.46
C THR A 38 22.31 -2.93 -3.15
N LEU A 39 21.85 -4.14 -2.85
CA LEU A 39 22.71 -5.24 -2.39
C LEU A 39 23.36 -6.03 -3.55
N VAL A 40 22.62 -6.25 -4.65
CA VAL A 40 23.11 -7.05 -5.79
C VAL A 40 23.70 -6.19 -6.89
N LEU A 41 22.97 -5.17 -7.37
CA LEU A 41 23.47 -4.28 -8.41
C LEU A 41 24.44 -3.23 -7.88
N LYS A 42 24.56 -3.09 -6.56
CA LYS A 42 25.44 -2.11 -5.89
C LYS A 42 25.17 -0.68 -6.36
N VAL A 43 23.89 -0.32 -6.49
CA VAL A 43 23.47 1.03 -6.84
C VAL A 43 23.27 1.82 -5.54
N ASN A 44 23.73 3.06 -5.54
CA ASN A 44 23.57 3.96 -4.37
C ASN A 44 22.09 4.13 -4.02
N PRO A 45 21.69 3.97 -2.73
CA PRO A 45 20.32 4.09 -2.29
C PRO A 45 19.63 5.40 -2.71
N VAL A 46 20.38 6.50 -2.82
CA VAL A 46 19.86 7.79 -3.29
C VAL A 46 19.31 7.68 -4.72
N HIS A 47 20.05 7.04 -5.65
CA HIS A 47 19.59 6.85 -7.03
C HIS A 47 18.35 5.94 -7.10
N VAL A 48 18.29 4.91 -6.23
CA VAL A 48 17.11 4.05 -6.11
C VAL A 48 15.91 4.85 -5.60
N GLY A 49 16.11 5.70 -4.59
CA GLY A 49 15.06 6.58 -4.06
C GLY A 49 14.55 7.58 -5.12
N ILE A 50 15.46 8.17 -5.90
CA ILE A 50 15.10 9.08 -7.00
C ILE A 50 14.28 8.35 -8.08
N LEU A 51 14.70 7.13 -8.49
CA LEU A 51 13.93 6.32 -9.43
C LEU A 51 12.50 6.09 -8.92
N MET A 52 12.37 5.61 -7.70
CA MET A 52 11.06 5.32 -7.10
C MET A 52 10.18 6.57 -6.98
N LEU A 53 10.77 7.72 -6.71
CA LEU A 53 10.05 8.99 -6.64
C LEU A 53 9.54 9.41 -8.02
N ILE A 54 10.41 9.40 -9.03
CA ILE A 54 10.08 9.78 -10.43
C ILE A 54 8.98 8.86 -10.96
N THR A 55 9.10 7.56 -10.72
CA THR A 55 8.12 6.59 -11.23
C THR A 55 6.75 6.75 -10.59
N LYS A 56 6.66 7.16 -9.34
CA LYS A 56 5.36 7.42 -8.68
C LYS A 56 4.68 8.68 -9.21
N PHE A 57 5.44 9.71 -9.60
CA PHE A 57 4.87 10.83 -10.36
C PHE A 57 4.41 10.39 -11.76
N TRP A 58 5.18 9.50 -12.40
CA TRP A 58 4.81 8.91 -13.69
C TRP A 58 3.50 8.11 -13.59
N ASP A 59 3.31 7.29 -12.56
CA ASP A 59 2.07 6.52 -12.33
C ASP A 59 0.86 7.45 -12.25
N ALA A 60 0.98 8.60 -11.58
CA ALA A 60 -0.10 9.57 -11.46
C ALA A 60 -0.57 10.13 -12.82
N ILE A 61 0.31 10.15 -13.83
CA ILE A 61 0.01 10.56 -15.21
C ILE A 61 -0.42 9.36 -16.05
N ASN A 62 0.28 8.23 -15.90
CA ASN A 62 0.09 7.03 -16.70
C ASN A 62 -1.28 6.36 -16.43
N ASP A 63 -1.71 6.27 -15.17
CA ASP A 63 -2.99 5.63 -14.81
C ASP A 63 -4.21 6.26 -15.51
N PRO A 64 -4.42 7.60 -15.49
CA PRO A 64 -5.49 8.23 -16.25
C PRO A 64 -5.37 8.07 -17.77
N LEU A 65 -4.15 8.10 -18.31
CA LEU A 65 -3.92 7.92 -19.75
C LEU A 65 -4.32 6.52 -20.21
N ILE A 66 -3.85 5.49 -19.51
CA ILE A 66 -4.24 4.10 -19.81
C ILE A 66 -5.73 3.90 -19.57
N GLY A 67 -6.30 4.48 -18.51
CA GLY A 67 -7.75 4.46 -18.27
C GLY A 67 -8.53 5.01 -19.46
N ALA A 68 -8.14 6.17 -20.00
CA ALA A 68 -8.75 6.78 -21.15
C ALA A 68 -8.58 5.91 -22.44
N LEU A 69 -7.41 5.30 -22.63
CA LEU A 69 -7.17 4.38 -23.74
C LEU A 69 -8.06 3.13 -23.66
N VAL A 70 -8.19 2.55 -22.47
CA VAL A 70 -9.08 1.41 -22.22
C VAL A 70 -10.53 1.80 -22.48
N ASP A 71 -10.93 3.01 -22.05
CA ASP A 71 -12.30 3.52 -22.24
C ASP A 71 -12.63 3.81 -23.72
N SER A 72 -11.65 4.26 -24.48
CA SER A 72 -11.80 4.49 -25.93
C SER A 72 -11.85 3.21 -26.77
N HIS A 73 -11.46 2.07 -26.19
CA HIS A 73 -11.44 0.81 -26.92
C HIS A 73 -12.86 0.30 -27.21
N LYS A 74 -13.19 0.20 -28.48
CA LYS A 74 -14.50 -0.30 -28.95
C LYS A 74 -14.65 -1.78 -28.61
N ASN A 75 -15.70 -2.12 -27.89
CA ASN A 75 -16.04 -3.50 -27.57
C ASN A 75 -16.50 -4.25 -28.85
N LYS A 76 -15.63 -5.11 -29.39
CA LYS A 76 -15.91 -5.96 -30.57
C LYS A 76 -16.56 -7.32 -30.18
N GLY A 77 -17.36 -7.36 -29.11
CA GLY A 77 -18.00 -8.59 -28.63
C GLY A 77 -17.12 -9.53 -27.78
N LYS A 78 -15.87 -9.12 -27.47
CA LYS A 78 -14.92 -9.89 -26.64
C LYS A 78 -14.73 -9.33 -25.23
N GLY A 79 -15.54 -8.35 -24.83
CA GLY A 79 -15.34 -7.58 -23.60
C GLY A 79 -14.40 -6.39 -23.80
N LYS A 80 -14.39 -5.46 -22.83
CA LYS A 80 -13.59 -4.23 -22.85
C LYS A 80 -12.29 -4.41 -22.08
N PHE A 81 -12.35 -5.02 -20.89
CA PHE A 81 -11.24 -5.11 -19.94
C PHE A 81 -10.45 -6.42 -20.04
N ILE A 82 -11.11 -7.55 -20.26
CA ILE A 82 -10.47 -8.88 -20.34
C ILE A 82 -9.42 -8.97 -21.43
N PRO A 83 -9.60 -8.43 -22.66
CA PRO A 83 -8.57 -8.47 -23.69
C PRO A 83 -7.28 -7.75 -23.29
N TRP A 84 -7.37 -6.61 -22.57
CA TRP A 84 -6.22 -5.89 -22.04
C TRP A 84 -5.45 -6.72 -21.02
N ILE A 85 -6.15 -7.28 -20.03
CA ILE A 85 -5.55 -8.14 -19.02
C ILE A 85 -4.81 -9.30 -19.70
N LYS A 86 -5.47 -9.99 -20.64
CA LYS A 86 -4.92 -11.14 -21.33
C LYS A 86 -3.67 -10.81 -22.15
N PHE A 87 -3.68 -9.67 -22.88
CA PHE A 87 -2.57 -9.28 -23.75
C PHE A 87 -1.38 -8.78 -22.95
N PHE A 88 -1.59 -7.92 -21.96
CA PHE A 88 -0.53 -7.28 -21.20
C PHE A 88 0.02 -8.13 -20.05
N ALA A 89 -0.65 -9.22 -19.66
CA ALA A 89 -0.14 -10.13 -18.63
C ALA A 89 1.23 -10.73 -19.00
N PHE A 90 1.43 -11.12 -20.26
CA PHE A 90 2.70 -11.70 -20.69
C PHE A 90 3.86 -10.69 -20.68
N PRO A 91 3.78 -9.50 -21.30
CA PRO A 91 4.84 -8.49 -21.20
C PRO A 91 5.13 -8.09 -19.74
N THR A 92 4.11 -7.95 -18.89
CA THR A 92 4.29 -7.64 -17.46
C THR A 92 5.10 -8.73 -16.75
N ALA A 93 4.80 -10.00 -17.02
CA ALA A 93 5.54 -11.13 -16.46
C ALA A 93 7.01 -11.13 -16.90
N VAL A 94 7.28 -10.92 -18.19
CA VAL A 94 8.66 -10.84 -18.72
C VAL A 94 9.43 -9.68 -18.08
N LEU A 95 8.83 -8.50 -17.97
CA LEU A 95 9.48 -7.33 -17.38
C LEU A 95 9.68 -7.47 -15.86
N CYS A 96 8.81 -8.23 -15.18
CA CYS A 96 9.03 -8.60 -13.79
C CYS A 96 10.35 -9.37 -13.63
N ILE A 97 10.60 -10.36 -14.49
CA ILE A 97 11.84 -11.16 -14.47
C ILE A 97 13.05 -10.28 -14.85
N LEU A 98 12.92 -9.48 -15.91
CA LEU A 98 14.00 -8.58 -16.35
C LEU A 98 14.43 -7.62 -15.26
N GLY A 99 13.52 -7.13 -14.40
CA GLY A 99 13.88 -6.26 -13.27
C GLY A 99 14.87 -6.87 -12.28
N PHE A 100 15.01 -8.20 -12.24
CA PHE A 100 15.89 -8.94 -11.32
C PHE A 100 17.09 -9.64 -12.04
N VAL A 101 17.40 -9.25 -13.25
CA VAL A 101 18.62 -9.73 -13.93
C VAL A 101 19.84 -9.05 -13.33
N ASN A 102 20.83 -9.83 -12.98
CA ASN A 102 22.08 -9.32 -12.41
C ASN A 102 22.96 -8.68 -13.50
N VAL A 103 23.01 -7.37 -13.53
CA VAL A 103 23.87 -6.55 -14.41
C VAL A 103 24.99 -5.85 -13.64
N SER A 104 25.40 -6.39 -12.48
CA SER A 104 26.43 -5.79 -11.64
C SER A 104 27.80 -5.64 -12.33
N ASN A 105 28.05 -6.43 -13.39
CA ASN A 105 29.28 -6.35 -14.21
C ASN A 105 29.27 -5.16 -15.17
N PHE A 106 28.16 -4.48 -15.37
CA PHE A 106 28.09 -3.32 -16.25
C PHE A 106 28.69 -2.08 -15.58
N ALA A 107 29.09 -1.11 -16.38
CA ALA A 107 29.50 0.19 -15.89
C ALA A 107 28.37 0.83 -15.07
N TYR A 108 28.70 1.63 -14.05
CA TYR A 108 27.73 2.18 -13.10
C TYR A 108 26.58 2.93 -13.79
N GLY A 109 26.90 3.77 -14.79
CA GLY A 109 25.88 4.48 -15.57
C GLY A 109 24.93 3.54 -16.33
N ALA A 110 25.45 2.42 -16.87
CA ALA A 110 24.65 1.43 -17.56
C ALA A 110 23.71 0.66 -16.60
N ARG A 111 24.14 0.39 -15.35
CA ARG A 111 23.28 -0.18 -14.31
C ARG A 111 22.12 0.75 -13.98
N ILE A 112 22.38 2.04 -13.81
CA ILE A 112 21.34 3.06 -13.58
C ILE A 112 20.37 3.10 -14.76
N ALA A 113 20.88 3.20 -16.00
CA ALA A 113 20.02 3.23 -17.18
C ALA A 113 19.15 1.97 -17.29
N TYR A 114 19.72 0.79 -17.05
CA TYR A 114 18.99 -0.48 -17.03
C TYR A 114 17.86 -0.48 -15.98
N MET A 115 18.18 -0.03 -14.76
CA MET A 115 17.23 0.09 -13.66
C MET A 115 16.06 1.01 -14.02
N PHE A 116 16.34 2.21 -14.59
CA PHE A 116 15.29 3.15 -14.98
C PHE A 116 14.42 2.60 -16.11
N ILE A 117 15.01 2.06 -17.16
CA ILE A 117 14.28 1.55 -18.33
C ILE A 117 13.38 0.37 -17.93
N THR A 118 13.94 -0.64 -17.25
CA THR A 118 13.18 -1.82 -16.86
C THR A 118 12.05 -1.49 -15.88
N TYR A 119 12.27 -0.53 -14.98
CA TYR A 119 11.25 -0.11 -14.02
C TYR A 119 10.10 0.65 -14.72
N ILE A 120 10.41 1.69 -15.50
CA ILE A 120 9.39 2.52 -16.17
C ILE A 120 8.56 1.69 -17.16
N VAL A 121 9.21 0.86 -17.96
CA VAL A 121 8.50 0.00 -18.93
C VAL A 121 7.62 -1.02 -18.21
N TYR A 122 8.09 -1.57 -17.10
CA TYR A 122 7.27 -2.46 -16.26
C TYR A 122 6.01 -1.74 -15.75
N GLU A 123 6.15 -0.53 -15.17
CA GLU A 123 5.00 0.22 -14.62
C GLU A 123 3.95 0.50 -15.71
N ILE A 124 4.37 0.85 -16.92
CA ILE A 124 3.45 1.05 -18.06
C ILE A 124 2.67 -0.24 -18.37
N MET A 125 3.37 -1.37 -18.50
CA MET A 125 2.74 -2.66 -18.80
C MET A 125 1.85 -3.14 -17.65
N TYR A 126 2.30 -2.95 -16.42
CA TYR A 126 1.52 -3.28 -15.23
C TYR A 126 0.24 -2.44 -15.11
N THR A 127 0.29 -1.14 -15.42
CA THR A 127 -0.90 -0.28 -15.45
C THR A 127 -1.91 -0.77 -16.49
N CYS A 128 -1.45 -1.26 -17.65
CA CYS A 128 -2.30 -1.88 -18.67
C CYS A 128 -3.01 -3.17 -18.21
N VAL A 129 -2.55 -3.79 -17.12
CA VAL A 129 -3.22 -4.91 -16.45
C VAL A 129 -4.07 -4.43 -15.28
N SER A 130 -3.50 -3.58 -14.42
CA SER A 130 -4.09 -3.22 -13.13
C SER A 130 -5.32 -2.32 -13.27
N VAL A 131 -5.33 -1.36 -14.19
CA VAL A 131 -6.47 -0.45 -14.43
C VAL A 131 -7.68 -1.22 -14.98
N PRO A 132 -7.56 -2.03 -16.06
CA PRO A 132 -8.66 -2.86 -16.52
C PRO A 132 -9.14 -3.86 -15.46
N PHE A 133 -8.23 -4.48 -14.70
CA PHE A 133 -8.60 -5.40 -13.64
C PHE A 133 -9.39 -4.70 -12.51
N GLY A 134 -8.98 -3.50 -12.12
CA GLY A 134 -9.71 -2.70 -11.13
C GLY A 134 -11.13 -2.37 -11.56
N SER A 135 -11.30 -2.07 -12.85
CA SER A 135 -12.60 -1.72 -13.46
C SER A 135 -13.47 -2.94 -13.80
N LEU A 136 -12.88 -4.13 -13.90
CA LEU A 136 -13.57 -5.35 -14.32
C LEU A 136 -14.79 -5.69 -13.45
N SER A 137 -14.72 -5.48 -12.13
CA SER A 137 -15.82 -5.78 -11.22
C SER A 137 -17.11 -5.01 -11.54
N SER A 138 -17.00 -3.79 -12.10
CA SER A 138 -18.14 -2.95 -12.42
C SER A 138 -18.98 -3.50 -13.59
N VAL A 139 -18.37 -4.32 -14.46
CA VAL A 139 -19.03 -4.91 -15.63
C VAL A 139 -19.31 -6.42 -15.48
N MET A 140 -18.89 -7.03 -14.39
CA MET A 140 -19.17 -8.45 -14.12
C MET A 140 -20.57 -8.69 -13.60
N THR A 141 -21.15 -7.74 -12.87
CA THR A 141 -22.49 -7.81 -12.29
C THR A 141 -23.02 -6.42 -11.95
N ASP A 142 -24.33 -6.24 -11.98
CA ASP A 142 -25.06 -5.05 -11.51
C ASP A 142 -25.55 -5.16 -10.07
N ASP A 143 -25.57 -6.38 -9.49
CA ASP A 143 -25.97 -6.63 -8.12
C ASP A 143 -24.93 -6.11 -7.12
N VAL A 144 -25.37 -5.22 -6.22
CA VAL A 144 -24.53 -4.58 -5.19
C VAL A 144 -23.92 -5.61 -4.21
N ASN A 145 -24.66 -6.67 -3.86
CA ASN A 145 -24.17 -7.71 -2.95
C ASN A 145 -23.07 -8.53 -3.63
N GLN A 146 -23.25 -8.88 -4.91
CA GLN A 146 -22.23 -9.60 -5.68
C GLN A 146 -20.98 -8.75 -5.88
N ARG A 147 -21.09 -7.41 -6.09
CA ARG A 147 -19.95 -6.50 -6.13
C ARG A 147 -19.20 -6.44 -4.81
N THR A 148 -19.94 -6.45 -3.70
CA THR A 148 -19.35 -6.51 -2.36
C THR A 148 -18.60 -7.81 -2.14
N ASP A 149 -19.16 -8.94 -2.56
CA ASP A 149 -18.50 -10.24 -2.55
C ASP A 149 -17.21 -10.22 -3.39
N LEU A 150 -17.27 -9.70 -4.62
CA LEU A 150 -16.07 -9.58 -5.47
C LEU A 150 -14.96 -8.79 -4.77
N SER A 151 -15.29 -7.70 -4.07
CA SER A 151 -14.31 -6.91 -3.32
C SER A 151 -13.68 -7.71 -2.17
N ARG A 152 -14.49 -8.51 -1.44
CA ARG A 152 -13.99 -9.41 -0.38
C ARG A 152 -13.07 -10.49 -0.94
N PHE A 153 -13.50 -11.15 -2.01
CA PHE A 153 -12.75 -12.20 -2.69
C PHE A 153 -11.44 -11.68 -3.30
N ARG A 154 -11.46 -10.47 -3.84
CA ARG A 154 -10.25 -9.77 -4.32
C ARG A 154 -9.22 -9.63 -3.20
N SER A 155 -9.62 -9.12 -2.04
CA SER A 155 -8.70 -8.90 -0.91
C SER A 155 -8.01 -10.19 -0.44
N LEU A 156 -8.65 -11.35 -0.61
CA LEU A 156 -8.05 -12.64 -0.28
C LEU A 156 -6.82 -12.95 -1.15
N GLY A 157 -6.86 -12.63 -2.45
CA GLY A 157 -5.74 -12.86 -3.36
C GLY A 157 -4.46 -12.15 -2.91
N GLY A 158 -4.56 -10.85 -2.63
CA GLY A 158 -3.44 -10.07 -2.13
C GLY A 158 -2.93 -10.53 -0.76
N THR A 159 -3.85 -10.87 0.16
CA THR A 159 -3.49 -11.36 1.50
C THR A 159 -2.73 -12.68 1.45
N ILE A 160 -3.19 -13.64 0.62
CA ILE A 160 -2.52 -14.93 0.43
C ILE A 160 -1.08 -14.71 -0.06
N PHE A 161 -0.91 -13.90 -1.12
CA PHE A 161 0.42 -13.63 -1.65
C PHE A 161 1.33 -12.95 -0.62
N MET A 162 0.86 -11.90 0.05
CA MET A 162 1.64 -11.18 1.06
C MET A 162 2.08 -12.09 2.20
N THR A 163 1.20 -12.97 2.69
CA THR A 163 1.54 -13.92 3.75
C THR A 163 2.65 -14.88 3.30
N VAL A 164 2.56 -15.41 2.08
CA VAL A 164 3.55 -16.34 1.55
C VAL A 164 4.90 -15.63 1.32
N ILE A 165 4.90 -14.46 0.69
CA ILE A 165 6.15 -13.83 0.26
C ILE A 165 6.96 -13.21 1.41
N VAL A 166 6.29 -12.72 2.47
CA VAL A 166 6.95 -12.20 3.68
C VAL A 166 7.70 -13.31 4.42
N ILE A 167 7.20 -14.55 4.34
CA ILE A 167 7.82 -15.72 4.97
C ILE A 167 8.88 -16.35 4.05
N ALA A 168 8.51 -16.65 2.81
CA ALA A 168 9.37 -17.36 1.87
C ALA A 168 10.54 -16.51 1.35
N GLY A 169 10.33 -15.19 1.20
CA GLY A 169 11.33 -14.29 0.65
C GLY A 169 12.65 -14.30 1.43
N PRO A 170 12.65 -13.99 2.75
CA PRO A 170 13.88 -13.98 3.54
C PRO A 170 14.59 -15.35 3.58
N LEU A 171 13.83 -16.45 3.56
CA LEU A 171 14.37 -17.81 3.61
C LEU A 171 15.00 -18.25 2.28
N PHE A 172 14.47 -17.79 1.15
CA PHE A 172 14.92 -18.23 -0.16
C PHE A 172 15.94 -17.28 -0.80
N LEU A 173 15.79 -15.96 -0.63
CA LEU A 173 16.63 -14.97 -1.32
C LEU A 173 18.03 -14.85 -0.75
N TYR A 174 18.25 -15.35 0.46
CA TYR A 174 19.52 -15.24 1.17
C TYR A 174 20.08 -16.61 1.50
N LYS A 175 21.42 -16.71 1.47
CA LYS A 175 22.19 -17.85 1.97
C LYS A 175 23.34 -17.30 2.80
N ASP A 176 23.52 -17.85 4.00
CA ASP A 176 24.56 -17.42 4.93
C ASP A 176 24.55 -15.88 5.15
N ASN A 177 23.36 -15.33 5.35
CA ASN A 177 23.09 -13.90 5.51
C ASN A 177 23.47 -13.00 4.31
N GLN A 178 23.84 -13.59 3.16
CA GLN A 178 24.20 -12.85 1.94
C GLN A 178 23.11 -13.01 0.86
N PRO A 179 22.77 -11.95 0.11
CA PRO A 179 21.82 -12.03 -0.97
C PRO A 179 22.40 -12.85 -2.12
N VAL A 180 21.63 -13.82 -2.63
CA VAL A 180 22.03 -14.67 -3.76
C VAL A 180 21.37 -14.16 -5.04
N PRO A 181 22.09 -13.56 -5.98
CA PRO A 181 21.52 -12.93 -7.18
C PRO A 181 20.62 -13.86 -8.01
N SER A 182 21.02 -15.14 -8.17
CA SER A 182 20.22 -16.15 -8.90
C SER A 182 18.90 -16.45 -8.22
N HIS A 183 18.83 -16.41 -6.90
CA HIS A 183 17.60 -16.67 -6.14
C HIS A 183 16.56 -15.54 -6.35
N PHE A 184 17.00 -14.30 -6.49
CA PHE A 184 16.09 -13.18 -6.85
C PHE A 184 15.49 -13.38 -8.25
N LEU A 185 16.33 -13.80 -9.22
CA LEU A 185 15.87 -14.09 -10.57
C LEU A 185 14.89 -15.28 -10.59
N ILE A 186 15.21 -16.36 -9.89
CA ILE A 186 14.35 -17.54 -9.82
C ILE A 186 13.02 -17.20 -9.15
N MET A 187 13.04 -16.50 -8.01
CA MET A 187 11.81 -16.11 -7.31
C MET A 187 10.96 -15.16 -8.18
N SER A 188 11.59 -14.21 -8.87
CA SER A 188 10.87 -13.33 -9.80
C SER A 188 10.22 -14.11 -10.95
N ALA A 189 10.92 -15.13 -11.47
CA ALA A 189 10.38 -16.03 -12.51
C ALA A 189 9.20 -16.86 -11.98
N ILE A 190 9.32 -17.43 -10.78
CA ILE A 190 8.23 -18.16 -10.12
C ILE A 190 7.00 -17.24 -9.95
N CYS A 191 7.20 -16.04 -9.39
CA CYS A 191 6.13 -15.06 -9.19
C CYS A 191 5.51 -14.62 -10.54
N ALA A 192 6.33 -14.40 -11.57
CA ALA A 192 5.87 -14.02 -12.90
C ALA A 192 5.04 -15.11 -13.58
N VAL A 193 5.49 -16.38 -13.48
CA VAL A 193 4.76 -17.53 -14.06
C VAL A 193 3.45 -17.75 -13.32
N ILE A 194 3.46 -17.78 -11.99
CA ILE A 194 2.23 -17.90 -11.19
C ILE A 194 1.29 -16.72 -11.51
N GLY A 195 1.83 -15.50 -11.56
CA GLY A 195 1.06 -14.31 -11.89
C GLY A 195 0.40 -14.40 -13.27
N LEU A 196 1.16 -14.82 -14.29
CA LEU A 196 0.65 -15.03 -15.65
C LEU A 196 -0.45 -16.08 -15.69
N ILE A 197 -0.24 -17.24 -15.07
CA ILE A 197 -1.24 -18.31 -15.00
C ILE A 197 -2.53 -17.81 -14.34
N CYS A 198 -2.42 -17.16 -13.20
CA CYS A 198 -3.57 -16.59 -12.47
C CYS A 198 -4.35 -15.57 -13.31
N LEU A 199 -3.66 -14.66 -14.01
CA LEU A 199 -4.29 -13.67 -14.89
C LEU A 199 -4.93 -14.34 -16.11
N MET A 200 -4.37 -15.43 -16.64
CA MET A 200 -5.00 -16.22 -17.71
C MET A 200 -6.29 -16.91 -17.22
N PHE A 201 -6.29 -17.49 -16.01
CA PHE A 201 -7.52 -18.02 -15.40
C PHE A 201 -8.56 -16.92 -15.17
N THR A 202 -8.16 -15.74 -14.71
CA THR A 202 -9.06 -14.57 -14.60
C THR A 202 -9.71 -14.24 -15.93
N SER A 203 -8.90 -14.15 -16.99
CA SER A 203 -9.39 -13.84 -18.34
C SER A 203 -10.34 -14.89 -18.89
N HIS A 204 -10.22 -16.14 -18.44
CA HIS A 204 -11.08 -17.24 -18.89
C HIS A 204 -12.34 -17.40 -18.04
N TRP A 205 -12.25 -17.22 -16.72
CA TRP A 205 -13.34 -17.47 -15.78
C TRP A 205 -14.23 -16.25 -15.53
N CYS A 206 -13.66 -15.05 -15.49
CA CYS A 206 -14.48 -13.83 -15.37
C CYS A 206 -15.17 -13.51 -16.69
N LYS A 207 -16.40 -13.03 -16.60
CA LYS A 207 -17.20 -12.62 -17.76
C LYS A 207 -17.70 -11.19 -17.57
N GLU A 208 -17.51 -10.38 -18.60
CA GLU A 208 -18.12 -9.05 -18.70
C GLU A 208 -19.56 -9.23 -19.18
N ARG A 209 -20.52 -8.84 -18.36
CA ARG A 209 -21.97 -8.99 -18.62
C ARG A 209 -22.63 -7.68 -18.95
N ILE A 210 -22.08 -6.58 -18.44
CA ILE A 210 -22.58 -5.24 -18.67
C ILE A 210 -21.76 -4.63 -19.80
N ILE A 211 -22.41 -4.41 -20.94
CA ILE A 211 -21.82 -3.74 -22.11
C ILE A 211 -22.10 -2.25 -21.93
N THR A 212 -21.12 -1.50 -21.46
CA THR A 212 -21.21 -0.03 -21.45
C THR A 212 -20.71 0.50 -22.79
N GLU A 213 -21.59 1.19 -23.53
CA GLU A 213 -21.12 2.05 -24.60
C GLU A 213 -20.27 3.19 -24.03
N PRO A 214 -19.29 3.71 -24.79
CA PRO A 214 -18.46 4.80 -24.31
C PRO A 214 -19.35 6.03 -24.05
N VAL A 215 -19.71 6.25 -22.80
CA VAL A 215 -20.40 7.45 -22.38
C VAL A 215 -19.38 8.57 -22.37
N VAL A 216 -19.45 9.44 -23.35
CA VAL A 216 -18.81 10.75 -23.31
C VAL A 216 -19.65 11.63 -22.39
N GLU A 217 -19.67 11.32 -21.09
CA GLU A 217 -20.17 12.28 -20.12
C GLU A 217 -19.25 13.51 -20.14
N LYS A 218 -19.82 14.64 -20.48
CA LYS A 218 -19.22 15.94 -20.15
C LYS A 218 -19.13 15.98 -18.63
N LYS A 219 -17.99 15.57 -18.08
CA LYS A 219 -17.67 15.81 -16.65
C LYS A 219 -17.81 17.30 -16.44
N GLU A 220 -18.78 17.70 -15.63
CA GLU A 220 -18.83 19.08 -15.10
C GLU A 220 -17.42 19.41 -14.62
N LYS A 221 -16.90 20.54 -15.06
CA LYS A 221 -15.55 20.99 -14.67
C LYS A 221 -15.55 21.17 -13.16
N LEU A 222 -15.10 20.16 -12.44
CA LEU A 222 -14.84 20.27 -11.00
C LEU A 222 -13.92 21.48 -10.81
N ASN A 223 -14.43 22.50 -10.12
CA ASN A 223 -13.59 23.64 -9.74
C ASN A 223 -12.63 23.16 -8.64
N TYR A 224 -11.48 22.64 -9.06
CA TYR A 224 -10.45 22.10 -8.16
C TYR A 224 -10.07 23.08 -7.06
N PHE A 225 -10.10 24.38 -7.34
CA PHE A 225 -9.78 25.43 -6.36
C PHE A 225 -10.83 25.48 -5.24
N GLN A 226 -12.12 25.34 -5.61
CA GLN A 226 -13.20 25.30 -4.63
C GLN A 226 -13.12 24.02 -3.78
N VAL A 227 -12.83 22.89 -4.40
CA VAL A 227 -12.65 21.60 -3.70
C VAL A 227 -11.51 21.68 -2.69
N ILE A 228 -10.36 22.24 -3.07
CA ILE A 228 -9.22 22.43 -2.15
C ILE A 228 -9.60 23.36 -1.01
N LYS A 229 -10.30 24.46 -1.28
CA LYS A 229 -10.77 25.41 -0.27
C LYS A 229 -11.75 24.76 0.72
N ASP A 230 -12.64 23.91 0.26
CA ASP A 230 -13.61 23.22 1.11
C ASP A 230 -12.92 22.13 1.96
N ILE A 231 -11.92 21.44 1.41
CA ILE A 231 -11.07 20.49 2.14
C ILE A 231 -10.31 21.19 3.28
N THR A 232 -9.69 22.33 3.02
CA THR A 232 -8.91 23.07 4.04
C THR A 232 -9.75 23.61 5.19
N LYS A 233 -11.05 23.85 4.98
CA LYS A 233 -11.99 24.25 6.03
C LYS A 233 -12.41 23.08 6.93
N ASN A 234 -12.42 21.86 6.41
CA ASN A 234 -12.78 20.67 7.18
C ASN A 234 -11.59 20.19 8.03
N LYS A 235 -11.46 20.69 9.26
CA LYS A 235 -10.38 20.31 10.18
C LYS A 235 -10.34 18.81 10.50
N ALA A 236 -11.49 18.13 10.53
CA ALA A 236 -11.55 16.70 10.76
C ALA A 236 -10.92 15.94 9.58
N LEU A 237 -11.29 16.27 8.35
CA LEU A 237 -10.70 15.67 7.14
C LEU A 237 -9.20 15.97 7.06
N LEU A 238 -8.79 17.22 7.27
CA LEU A 238 -7.39 17.63 7.23
C LEU A 238 -6.55 16.84 8.27
N GLY A 239 -7.07 16.68 9.48
CA GLY A 239 -6.42 15.89 10.54
C GLY A 239 -6.22 14.43 10.16
N VAL A 240 -7.25 13.79 9.59
CA VAL A 240 -7.15 12.39 9.11
C VAL A 240 -6.19 12.27 7.93
N MET A 241 -6.23 13.19 6.97
CA MET A 241 -5.36 13.16 5.80
C MET A 241 -3.88 13.31 6.19
N LEU A 242 -3.54 14.30 7.00
CA LEU A 242 -2.17 14.57 7.43
C LEU A 242 -1.63 13.44 8.33
N SER A 243 -2.42 12.96 9.29
CA SER A 243 -1.98 11.86 10.16
C SER A 243 -1.80 10.56 9.38
N SER A 244 -2.68 10.26 8.41
CA SER A 244 -2.53 9.11 7.51
C SER A 244 -1.28 9.24 6.63
N PHE A 245 -1.04 10.42 6.06
CA PHE A 245 0.14 10.68 5.23
C PHE A 245 1.42 10.42 6.01
N ILE A 246 1.56 11.03 7.18
CA ILE A 246 2.74 10.87 8.05
C ILE A 246 2.89 9.39 8.48
N GLY A 247 1.80 8.76 8.90
CA GLY A 247 1.82 7.36 9.34
C GLY A 247 2.22 6.39 8.22
N ILE A 248 1.70 6.56 7.00
CA ILE A 248 2.04 5.70 5.85
C ILE A 248 3.49 5.92 5.41
N VAL A 249 3.93 7.17 5.31
CA VAL A 249 5.32 7.48 4.93
C VAL A 249 6.29 6.94 5.98
N GLY A 250 6.04 7.19 7.27
CA GLY A 250 6.87 6.70 8.35
C GLY A 250 6.96 5.17 8.39
N ALA A 251 5.82 4.49 8.30
CA ALA A 251 5.77 3.03 8.25
C ALA A 251 6.53 2.46 7.04
N GLY A 252 6.41 3.10 5.87
CA GLY A 252 7.13 2.66 4.69
C GLY A 252 8.64 2.85 4.76
N MET A 253 9.10 3.97 5.34
CA MET A 253 10.54 4.18 5.60
C MET A 253 11.10 3.06 6.46
N VAL A 254 10.43 2.73 7.53
CA VAL A 254 10.87 1.69 8.47
C VAL A 254 10.79 0.29 7.84
N ASN A 255 9.69 -0.03 7.14
CA ASN A 255 9.56 -1.31 6.46
C ASN A 255 10.66 -1.55 5.42
N GLY A 256 11.10 -0.51 4.71
CA GLY A 256 12.22 -0.61 3.79
C GLY A 256 13.58 -0.88 4.47
N LEU A 257 13.73 -0.53 5.75
CA LEU A 257 14.93 -0.81 6.53
C LEU A 257 14.92 -2.21 7.19
N ASN A 258 13.78 -2.90 7.25
CA ASN A 258 13.66 -4.17 7.97
C ASN A 258 14.70 -5.22 7.53
N THR A 259 14.88 -5.41 6.23
CA THR A 259 15.85 -6.40 5.74
C THR A 259 17.27 -6.08 6.18
N TYR A 260 17.65 -4.80 6.12
CA TYR A 260 18.98 -4.36 6.56
C TYR A 260 19.14 -4.49 8.07
N LEU A 261 18.09 -4.20 8.85
CA LEU A 261 18.09 -4.39 10.30
C LEU A 261 18.34 -5.85 10.69
N PHE A 262 17.61 -6.80 10.06
CA PHE A 262 17.80 -8.21 10.37
C PHE A 262 19.12 -8.76 9.83
N ARG A 263 19.59 -8.28 8.66
CA ARG A 263 20.85 -8.72 8.05
C ARG A 263 22.09 -8.14 8.72
N ASP A 264 22.13 -6.80 8.90
CA ASP A 264 23.35 -6.07 9.22
C ASP A 264 23.45 -5.73 10.73
N TYR A 265 22.31 -5.59 11.42
CA TYR A 265 22.31 -5.33 12.86
C TYR A 265 22.19 -6.63 13.69
N PHE A 266 21.17 -7.46 13.39
CA PHE A 266 20.99 -8.74 14.09
C PHE A 266 21.80 -9.90 13.49
N GLY A 267 22.45 -9.74 12.36
CA GLY A 267 23.31 -10.75 11.75
C GLY A 267 22.58 -11.98 11.22
N ASN A 268 21.23 -11.96 11.14
CA ASN A 268 20.43 -13.11 10.68
C ASN A 268 19.13 -12.68 9.99
N VAL A 269 19.18 -12.60 8.67
CA VAL A 269 18.03 -12.21 7.87
C VAL A 269 16.90 -13.26 7.89
N ALA A 270 17.21 -14.55 8.11
CA ALA A 270 16.19 -15.60 8.14
C ALA A 270 15.16 -15.40 9.28
N ILE A 271 15.57 -14.78 10.40
CA ILE A 271 14.66 -14.46 11.51
C ILE A 271 13.55 -13.48 11.07
N MET A 272 13.75 -12.72 10.00
CA MET A 272 12.69 -11.88 9.41
C MET A 272 11.46 -12.69 8.99
N ALA A 273 11.62 -13.97 8.61
CA ALA A 273 10.49 -14.85 8.33
C ALA A 273 9.61 -15.07 9.57
N VAL A 274 10.22 -15.21 10.75
CA VAL A 274 9.50 -15.33 12.02
C VAL A 274 8.73 -14.05 12.33
N SER A 275 9.36 -12.89 12.11
CA SER A 275 8.69 -11.58 12.23
C SER A 275 7.47 -11.50 11.30
N GLY A 276 7.62 -11.99 10.06
CA GLY A 276 6.52 -12.06 9.07
C GLY A 276 5.35 -12.94 9.54
N MET A 277 5.65 -14.15 10.04
CA MET A 277 4.62 -15.05 10.60
C MET A 277 3.87 -14.41 11.77
N LEU A 278 4.60 -13.84 12.71
CA LEU A 278 4.00 -13.20 13.89
C LEU A 278 3.20 -11.94 13.50
N SER A 279 3.59 -11.20 12.47
CA SER A 279 2.84 -10.03 12.01
C SER A 279 1.41 -10.36 11.58
N VAL A 280 1.18 -11.55 11.00
CA VAL A 280 -0.17 -12.03 10.67
C VAL A 280 -1.00 -12.22 11.94
N ILE A 281 -0.41 -12.84 12.98
CA ILE A 281 -1.07 -13.06 14.27
C ILE A 281 -1.40 -11.73 14.92
N TRP A 282 -0.44 -10.81 14.98
CA TRP A 282 -0.64 -9.46 15.53
C TRP A 282 -1.73 -8.68 14.78
N SER A 283 -1.79 -8.81 13.45
CA SER A 283 -2.82 -8.18 12.63
C SER A 283 -4.22 -8.70 12.95
N LEU A 284 -4.38 -10.01 13.15
CA LEU A 284 -5.65 -10.62 13.52
C LEU A 284 -6.10 -10.17 14.93
N ILE A 285 -5.19 -10.16 15.90
CA ILE A 285 -5.47 -9.68 17.27
C ILE A 285 -5.90 -8.21 17.22
N ALA A 286 -5.18 -7.39 16.46
CA ALA A 286 -5.49 -5.98 16.30
C ALA A 286 -6.85 -5.75 15.65
N PHE A 287 -7.18 -6.49 14.59
CA PHE A 287 -8.47 -6.38 13.89
C PHE A 287 -9.65 -6.65 14.82
N VAL A 288 -9.57 -7.73 15.60
CA VAL A 288 -10.62 -8.10 16.56
C VAL A 288 -10.65 -7.14 17.76
N GLY A 289 -9.47 -6.84 18.34
CA GLY A 289 -9.35 -6.05 19.57
C GLY A 289 -9.73 -4.58 19.38
N THR A 290 -9.38 -3.97 18.24
CA THR A 290 -9.61 -2.55 17.98
C THR A 290 -11.06 -2.14 18.11
N LYS A 291 -12.02 -2.99 17.67
CA LYS A 291 -13.46 -2.71 17.79
C LYS A 291 -13.92 -2.53 19.25
N PHE A 292 -13.46 -3.41 20.13
CA PHE A 292 -13.84 -3.37 21.55
C PHE A 292 -13.22 -2.17 22.27
N VAL A 293 -11.95 -1.92 22.00
CA VAL A 293 -11.20 -0.85 22.66
C VAL A 293 -11.66 0.53 22.17
N ALA A 294 -11.89 0.70 20.86
CA ALA A 294 -12.39 1.95 20.29
C ALA A 294 -13.80 2.30 20.79
N LYS A 295 -14.65 1.30 21.04
CA LYS A 295 -15.99 1.51 21.66
C LYS A 295 -15.85 2.05 23.09
N LYS A 296 -14.87 1.55 23.86
CA LYS A 296 -14.68 1.95 25.27
C LYS A 296 -14.03 3.33 25.40
N PHE A 297 -12.92 3.58 24.69
CA PHE A 297 -12.10 4.78 24.86
C PHE A 297 -12.41 5.88 23.85
N GLY A 298 -12.97 5.57 22.69
CA GLY A 298 -13.11 6.46 21.56
C GLY A 298 -12.11 6.13 20.45
N LYS A 299 -12.44 6.51 19.21
CA LYS A 299 -11.61 6.21 18.02
C LYS A 299 -10.30 7.01 18.03
N LYS A 300 -10.40 8.32 18.22
CA LYS A 300 -9.25 9.24 18.30
C LYS A 300 -8.34 8.89 19.48
N GLU A 301 -8.94 8.76 20.64
CA GLU A 301 -8.25 8.53 21.91
C GLU A 301 -7.46 7.20 21.85
N TRP A 302 -8.09 6.15 21.36
CA TRP A 302 -7.41 4.86 21.20
C TRP A 302 -6.19 4.94 20.29
N ILE A 303 -6.32 5.58 19.13
CA ILE A 303 -5.20 5.77 18.19
C ILE A 303 -4.09 6.57 18.85
N MET A 304 -4.42 7.65 19.56
CA MET A 304 -3.44 8.49 20.23
C MET A 304 -2.71 7.75 21.34
N TYR A 305 -3.43 7.04 22.22
CA TYR A 305 -2.81 6.31 23.34
C TYR A 305 -1.88 5.21 22.84
N SER A 306 -2.34 4.43 21.87
CA SER A 306 -1.56 3.33 21.31
C SER A 306 -0.33 3.81 20.54
N ALA A 307 -0.45 4.89 19.77
CA ALA A 307 0.69 5.49 19.08
C ALA A 307 1.67 6.13 20.07
N THR A 308 1.18 6.81 21.13
CA THR A 308 2.03 7.37 22.19
C THR A 308 2.77 6.26 22.93
N PHE A 309 2.13 5.14 23.24
CA PHE A 309 2.80 3.98 23.81
C PHE A 309 3.96 3.51 22.92
N SER A 310 3.72 3.37 21.60
CA SER A 310 4.75 2.99 20.65
C SER A 310 5.89 4.02 20.59
N VAL A 311 5.59 5.33 20.63
CA VAL A 311 6.62 6.40 20.70
C VAL A 311 7.51 6.23 21.92
N VAL A 312 6.92 5.98 23.10
CA VAL A 312 7.70 5.80 24.34
C VAL A 312 8.60 4.55 24.27
N VAL A 313 8.04 3.43 23.78
CA VAL A 313 8.81 2.18 23.64
C VAL A 313 9.97 2.38 22.66
N TYR A 314 9.73 2.96 21.48
CA TYR A 314 10.80 3.19 20.51
C TYR A 314 11.80 4.27 20.95
N ALA A 315 11.38 5.26 21.75
CA ALA A 315 12.30 6.20 22.37
C ALA A 315 13.25 5.50 23.38
N ILE A 316 12.72 4.56 24.16
CA ILE A 316 13.57 3.71 25.03
C ILE A 316 14.54 2.89 24.20
N LEU A 317 14.07 2.23 23.13
CA LEU A 317 14.90 1.42 22.24
C LEU A 317 15.96 2.25 21.50
N PHE A 318 15.71 3.53 21.26
CA PHE A 318 16.68 4.43 20.63
C PHE A 318 17.93 4.63 21.52
N PHE A 319 17.73 4.73 22.84
CA PHE A 319 18.82 4.90 23.80
C PHE A 319 19.40 3.58 24.32
N PHE A 320 18.58 2.52 24.34
CA PHE A 320 18.93 1.19 24.83
C PHE A 320 18.76 0.15 23.72
N PRO A 321 19.78 -0.03 22.86
CA PRO A 321 19.74 -0.99 21.78
C PRO A 321 19.53 -2.43 22.27
N LEU A 322 18.76 -3.23 21.52
CA LEU A 322 18.51 -4.63 21.80
C LEU A 322 19.37 -5.51 20.90
N GLU A 323 20.08 -6.46 21.48
CA GLU A 323 20.88 -7.45 20.75
C GLU A 323 20.05 -8.69 20.36
N ASN A 324 19.00 -8.99 21.13
CA ASN A 324 18.18 -10.18 20.90
C ASN A 324 17.05 -9.90 19.88
N PRO A 325 17.09 -10.50 18.67
CA PRO A 325 16.10 -10.25 17.63
C PRO A 325 14.70 -10.77 18.00
N MET A 326 14.59 -11.85 18.79
CA MET A 326 13.29 -12.38 19.19
C MET A 326 12.56 -11.43 20.16
N LEU A 327 13.32 -10.87 21.12
CA LEU A 327 12.77 -9.87 22.02
C LEU A 327 12.31 -8.62 21.25
N PHE A 328 13.12 -8.19 20.28
CA PHE A 328 12.75 -7.08 19.38
C PHE A 328 11.45 -7.37 18.62
N ILE A 329 11.28 -8.57 18.04
CA ILE A 329 10.08 -8.95 17.30
C ILE A 329 8.82 -8.93 18.17
N ILE A 330 8.94 -9.40 19.43
CA ILE A 330 7.82 -9.37 20.38
C ILE A 330 7.44 -7.93 20.73
N ILE A 331 8.41 -7.08 21.07
CA ILE A 331 8.18 -5.67 21.40
C ILE A 331 7.59 -4.93 20.20
N ASN A 332 8.16 -5.13 19.01
CA ASN A 332 7.65 -4.56 17.76
C ASN A 332 6.20 -5.00 17.49
N GLY A 333 5.88 -6.27 17.74
CA GLY A 333 4.52 -6.80 17.61
C GLY A 333 3.53 -6.15 18.58
N ILE A 334 3.91 -5.92 19.83
CA ILE A 334 3.07 -5.22 20.82
C ILE A 334 2.84 -3.76 20.37
N CYS A 335 3.87 -3.07 19.90
CA CYS A 335 3.74 -1.72 19.34
C CYS A 335 2.84 -1.71 18.08
N TYR A 336 2.95 -2.75 17.23
CA TYR A 336 2.14 -2.88 16.02
C TYR A 336 0.63 -3.01 16.33
N LEU A 337 0.24 -3.67 17.42
CA LEU A 337 -1.17 -3.74 17.87
C LEU A 337 -1.79 -2.35 18.00
N GLY A 338 -1.03 -1.42 18.54
CA GLY A 338 -1.48 -0.04 18.70
C GLY A 338 -1.63 0.69 17.37
N VAL A 339 -0.62 0.59 16.53
CA VAL A 339 -0.55 1.29 15.26
C VAL A 339 -1.53 0.74 14.22
N SER A 340 -1.75 -0.57 14.20
CA SER A 340 -2.70 -1.21 13.30
C SER A 340 -4.15 -0.78 13.58
N GLY A 341 -4.46 -0.36 14.80
CA GLY A 341 -5.74 0.24 15.15
C GLY A 341 -6.08 1.46 14.29
N PHE A 342 -5.07 2.27 13.92
CA PHE A 342 -5.27 3.37 12.98
C PHE A 342 -5.72 2.88 11.59
N GLN A 343 -5.08 1.85 11.04
CA GLN A 343 -5.44 1.30 9.73
C GLN A 343 -6.87 0.74 9.70
N VAL A 344 -7.34 0.18 10.82
CA VAL A 344 -8.70 -0.34 10.96
C VAL A 344 -9.73 0.80 11.09
N LEU A 345 -9.39 1.84 11.87
CA LEU A 345 -10.34 2.91 12.22
C LEU A 345 -10.34 4.09 11.25
N VAL A 346 -9.34 4.21 10.39
CA VAL A 346 -9.18 5.38 9.52
C VAL A 346 -10.40 5.67 8.66
N TRP A 347 -11.06 4.64 8.13
CA TRP A 347 -12.28 4.82 7.35
C TRP A 347 -13.46 5.28 8.19
N ALA A 348 -13.50 4.88 9.46
CA ALA A 348 -14.49 5.42 10.40
C ALA A 348 -14.24 6.90 10.71
N LEU A 349 -12.97 7.33 10.82
CA LEU A 349 -12.62 8.74 10.99
C LEU A 349 -12.94 9.56 9.73
N VAL A 350 -12.80 8.99 8.54
CA VAL A 350 -13.20 9.64 7.28
C VAL A 350 -14.73 9.85 7.24
N ASN A 351 -15.51 8.85 7.69
CA ASN A 351 -16.96 8.99 7.79
C ASN A 351 -17.35 10.08 8.83
N ASP A 352 -16.68 10.12 9.98
CA ASP A 352 -16.89 11.19 10.96
C ASP A 352 -16.55 12.58 10.37
N ALA A 353 -15.57 12.68 9.48
CA ALA A 353 -15.23 13.92 8.78
C ALA A 353 -16.29 14.35 7.74
N ILE A 354 -17.00 13.39 7.14
CA ILE A 354 -18.16 13.66 6.26
C ILE A 354 -19.31 14.26 7.09
N ASP A 355 -19.62 13.63 8.22
CA ASP A 355 -20.68 14.09 9.13
C ASP A 355 -20.32 15.48 9.72
N TYR A 356 -19.06 15.70 10.06
CA TYR A 356 -18.56 17.02 10.51
C TYR A 356 -18.73 18.10 9.44
N GLN A 357 -18.48 17.77 8.16
CA GLN A 357 -18.71 18.72 7.07
C GLN A 357 -20.18 19.02 6.87
N GLU A 358 -21.06 18.02 6.95
CA GLU A 358 -22.50 18.21 6.85
C GLU A 358 -23.01 19.15 7.95
N LEU A 359 -22.55 18.98 9.19
CA LEU A 359 -22.92 19.86 10.30
C LEU A 359 -22.51 21.31 10.05
N GLN A 360 -21.31 21.53 9.48
CA GLN A 360 -20.76 22.88 9.27
C GLN A 360 -21.35 23.57 8.03
N THR A 361 -21.62 22.84 6.95
CA THR A 361 -21.97 23.45 5.66
C THR A 361 -23.41 23.22 5.26
N GLY A 362 -24.15 22.36 5.96
CA GLY A 362 -25.48 21.89 5.57
C GLY A 362 -25.51 21.02 4.31
N LYS A 363 -24.34 20.71 3.74
CA LYS A 363 -24.21 19.89 2.52
C LYS A 363 -23.39 18.65 2.79
N ARG A 364 -23.93 17.49 2.42
CA ARG A 364 -23.25 16.20 2.55
C ARG A 364 -22.48 15.89 1.26
N ASN A 365 -21.19 16.17 1.24
CA ASN A 365 -20.32 15.97 0.08
C ASN A 365 -19.44 14.73 0.26
N GLU A 366 -20.05 13.53 0.38
CA GLU A 366 -19.34 12.26 0.59
C GLU A 366 -18.26 11.98 -0.45
N GLY A 367 -18.60 12.16 -1.74
CA GLY A 367 -17.69 11.90 -2.84
C GLY A 367 -16.43 12.77 -2.80
N ILE A 368 -16.54 14.04 -2.43
CA ILE A 368 -15.41 14.97 -2.35
C ILE A 368 -14.49 14.58 -1.20
N VAL A 369 -15.03 14.32 -0.02
CA VAL A 369 -14.24 13.93 1.18
C VAL A 369 -13.54 12.60 0.94
N TYR A 370 -14.25 11.62 0.41
CA TYR A 370 -13.70 10.30 0.13
C TYR A 370 -12.58 10.35 -0.93
N SER A 371 -12.81 11.07 -2.03
CA SER A 371 -11.81 11.19 -3.10
C SER A 371 -10.57 11.95 -2.66
N ALA A 372 -10.73 13.02 -1.86
CA ALA A 372 -9.61 13.76 -1.29
C ALA A 372 -8.76 12.87 -0.39
N TYR A 373 -9.37 12.13 0.55
CA TYR A 373 -8.64 11.21 1.40
C TYR A 373 -7.92 10.13 0.60
N THR A 374 -8.59 9.52 -0.38
CA THR A 374 -8.01 8.48 -1.23
C THR A 374 -6.82 8.99 -2.03
N PHE A 375 -6.90 10.22 -2.56
CA PHE A 375 -5.79 10.87 -3.25
C PHE A 375 -4.58 11.05 -2.33
N PHE A 376 -4.76 11.60 -1.13
CA PHE A 376 -3.67 11.77 -0.17
C PHE A 376 -3.05 10.44 0.28
N ARG A 377 -3.87 9.41 0.46
CA ARG A 377 -3.39 8.06 0.75
C ARG A 377 -2.53 7.48 -0.37
N LYS A 378 -2.93 7.67 -1.64
CA LYS A 378 -2.13 7.26 -2.80
C LYS A 378 -0.81 8.02 -2.84
N LEU A 379 -0.84 9.32 -2.61
CA LEU A 379 0.35 10.17 -2.55
C LEU A 379 1.30 9.72 -1.43
N ALA A 380 0.78 9.41 -0.24
CA ALA A 380 1.56 8.90 0.88
C ALA A 380 2.27 7.57 0.53
N ASN A 381 1.55 6.63 -0.09
CA ASN A 381 2.15 5.36 -0.55
C ASN A 381 3.23 5.58 -1.62
N ALA A 382 3.03 6.53 -2.51
CA ALA A 382 4.00 6.88 -3.53
C ALA A 382 5.31 7.42 -2.92
N VAL A 383 5.20 8.33 -1.96
CA VAL A 383 6.35 8.91 -1.24
C VAL A 383 7.03 7.87 -0.36
N SER A 384 6.26 7.02 0.30
CA SER A 384 6.73 6.00 1.25
C SER A 384 7.82 5.08 0.67
N GLY A 385 7.60 4.55 -0.56
CA GLY A 385 8.57 3.67 -1.22
C GLY A 385 9.92 4.34 -1.51
N SER A 386 9.90 5.62 -1.87
CA SER A 386 11.13 6.40 -2.13
C SER A 386 11.88 6.72 -0.86
N MET A 387 11.14 7.09 0.19
CA MET A 387 11.70 7.52 1.48
C MET A 387 12.47 6.41 2.18
N SER A 388 12.12 5.13 1.97
CA SER A 388 12.88 4.00 2.53
C SER A 388 14.32 3.97 2.03
N SER A 389 14.55 4.24 0.75
CA SER A 389 15.89 4.29 0.16
C SER A 389 16.69 5.48 0.67
N PHE A 390 16.05 6.64 0.86
CA PHE A 390 16.71 7.80 1.47
C PHE A 390 17.06 7.55 2.95
N ALA A 391 16.18 6.88 3.71
CA ALA A 391 16.47 6.49 5.09
C ALA A 391 17.69 5.58 5.19
N LEU A 392 17.86 4.64 4.25
CA LEU A 392 19.04 3.80 4.17
C LEU A 392 20.31 4.61 3.86
N ALA A 393 20.22 5.60 2.98
CA ALA A 393 21.34 6.50 2.68
C ALA A 393 21.73 7.34 3.91
N ILE A 394 20.74 7.85 4.67
CA ILE A 394 20.97 8.60 5.92
C ILE A 394 21.65 7.70 6.97
N ALA A 395 21.30 6.41 7.04
CA ALA A 395 21.98 5.46 7.92
C ALA A 395 23.46 5.22 7.53
N GLY A 396 23.89 5.66 6.34
CA GLY A 396 25.29 5.58 5.88
C GLY A 396 25.63 4.25 5.20
N PHE A 397 24.67 3.61 4.53
CA PHE A 397 24.88 2.33 3.85
C PHE A 397 25.95 2.43 2.75
N GLN A 398 26.94 1.54 2.79
CA GLN A 398 28.04 1.46 1.82
C GLN A 398 27.79 0.31 0.82
N VAL A 399 27.52 0.65 -0.43
CA VAL A 399 27.13 -0.34 -1.48
C VAL A 399 28.28 -1.28 -1.90
N ASN A 400 29.52 -0.88 -1.67
CA ASN A 400 30.70 -1.66 -2.08
C ASN A 400 31.17 -2.63 -0.99
N GLU A 401 30.67 -2.52 0.23
CA GLU A 401 31.03 -3.38 1.35
C GLU A 401 30.07 -4.57 1.43
N ALA A 402 30.62 -5.79 1.40
CA ALA A 402 29.82 -7.01 1.55
C ALA A 402 29.31 -7.16 2.99
N VAL A 403 30.12 -6.72 3.96
CA VAL A 403 29.77 -6.66 5.38
C VAL A 403 29.90 -5.19 5.82
N GLN A 404 28.82 -4.64 6.33
CA GLN A 404 28.82 -3.27 6.81
C GLN A 404 29.59 -3.16 8.14
N ASN A 405 30.18 -2.01 8.39
CA ASN A 405 30.93 -1.78 9.62
C ASN A 405 30.00 -1.59 10.85
N GLU A 406 30.55 -1.71 12.05
CA GLU A 406 29.79 -1.55 13.31
C GLU A 406 29.13 -0.17 13.44
N ALA A 407 29.78 0.87 12.91
CA ALA A 407 29.22 2.22 12.93
C ALA A 407 27.91 2.30 12.14
N PHE A 408 27.84 1.63 10.98
CA PHE A 408 26.61 1.53 10.20
C PHE A 408 25.51 0.81 10.98
N SER A 409 25.81 -0.34 11.62
CA SER A 409 24.84 -1.06 12.45
C SER A 409 24.23 -0.18 13.53
N GLY A 410 25.04 0.58 14.24
CA GLY A 410 24.56 1.53 15.26
C GLY A 410 23.73 2.67 14.69
N HIS A 411 24.13 3.24 13.53
CA HIS A 411 23.38 4.27 12.83
C HIS A 411 22.06 3.72 12.27
N LEU A 412 22.06 2.49 11.74
CA LEU A 412 20.84 1.83 11.25
C LEU A 412 19.81 1.64 12.35
N TRP A 413 20.24 1.16 13.54
CA TRP A 413 19.38 1.03 14.71
C TRP A 413 18.76 2.37 15.13
N LYS A 414 19.58 3.41 15.24
CA LYS A 414 19.11 4.76 15.59
C LYS A 414 18.19 5.34 14.54
N THR A 415 18.51 5.16 13.24
CA THR A 415 17.65 5.61 12.14
C THR A 415 16.30 4.88 12.18
N TYR A 416 16.30 3.56 12.34
CA TYR A 416 15.10 2.74 12.42
C TYR A 416 14.18 3.16 13.58
N THR A 417 14.72 3.19 14.78
CA THR A 417 13.97 3.54 15.99
C THR A 417 13.56 5.02 16.00
N GLY A 418 14.44 5.92 15.56
CA GLY A 418 14.18 7.34 15.46
C GLY A 418 13.07 7.69 14.47
N LEU A 419 13.01 7.01 13.33
CA LEU A 419 11.93 7.17 12.35
C LEU A 419 10.56 6.75 12.92
N TYR A 420 10.52 5.69 13.73
CA TYR A 420 9.30 5.31 14.45
C TYR A 420 8.88 6.42 15.43
N VAL A 421 9.82 6.91 16.24
CA VAL A 421 9.53 7.98 17.22
C VAL A 421 9.01 9.23 16.51
N VAL A 422 9.73 9.73 15.51
CA VAL A 422 9.36 10.95 14.79
C VAL A 422 8.03 10.78 14.05
N GLY A 423 7.87 9.68 13.30
CA GLY A 423 6.67 9.44 12.49
C GLY A 423 5.40 9.35 13.35
N TYR A 424 5.42 8.54 14.41
CA TYR A 424 4.24 8.40 15.26
C TYR A 424 4.00 9.61 16.16
N LEU A 425 5.06 10.28 16.65
CA LEU A 425 4.91 11.51 17.40
C LEU A 425 4.22 12.59 16.56
N LEU A 426 4.68 12.80 15.33
CA LEU A 426 4.05 13.77 14.42
C LEU A 426 2.58 13.39 14.12
N ALA A 427 2.28 12.10 13.88
CA ALA A 427 0.91 11.65 13.65
C ALA A 427 0.02 11.90 14.88
N VAL A 428 0.53 11.65 16.10
CA VAL A 428 -0.18 11.94 17.37
C VAL A 428 -0.42 13.45 17.52
N LEU A 429 0.59 14.28 17.26
CA LEU A 429 0.47 15.74 17.36
C LEU A 429 -0.59 16.27 16.38
N VAL A 430 -0.61 15.78 15.14
CA VAL A 430 -1.64 16.13 14.15
C VAL A 430 -3.03 15.76 14.65
N LEU A 431 -3.22 14.53 15.14
CA LEU A 431 -4.51 14.10 15.68
C LEU A 431 -4.90 14.90 16.91
N LYS A 432 -3.96 15.24 17.78
CA LYS A 432 -4.23 16.01 19.00
C LYS A 432 -4.67 17.45 18.67
N PHE A 433 -3.95 18.15 17.79
CA PHE A 433 -4.12 19.58 17.58
C PHE A 433 -5.01 19.94 16.37
N ILE A 434 -5.06 19.10 15.35
CA ILE A 434 -5.80 19.39 14.11
C ILE A 434 -7.14 18.66 14.07
N TYR A 435 -7.20 17.39 14.48
CA TYR A 435 -8.44 16.61 14.44
C TYR A 435 -9.34 16.93 15.64
N PRO A 436 -10.52 17.57 15.45
CA PRO A 436 -11.30 18.12 16.56
C PRO A 436 -12.19 17.10 17.29
N LEU A 437 -12.53 15.97 16.63
CA LEU A 437 -13.56 15.04 17.09
C LEU A 437 -13.01 14.08 18.15
N THR A 438 -13.25 14.36 19.41
CA THR A 438 -13.10 13.42 20.54
C THR A 438 -14.33 12.50 20.62
N LYS A 439 -14.29 11.49 21.48
CA LYS A 439 -15.45 10.60 21.71
C LYS A 439 -16.72 11.39 22.07
N GLU A 440 -16.58 12.36 22.96
CA GLU A 440 -17.67 13.22 23.41
C GLU A 440 -18.19 14.12 22.28
N LYS A 441 -17.28 14.84 21.61
CA LYS A 441 -17.63 15.72 20.49
C LYS A 441 -18.21 14.98 19.28
N THR A 442 -17.81 13.72 19.07
CA THR A 442 -18.42 12.89 18.02
C THR A 442 -19.85 12.53 18.40
N ALA A 443 -20.12 12.22 19.67
CA ALA A 443 -21.49 11.94 20.15
C ALA A 443 -22.40 13.17 20.05
N GLU A 444 -21.92 14.34 20.49
CA GLU A 444 -22.63 15.64 20.36
C GLU A 444 -22.93 15.94 18.89
N MET A 445 -21.92 15.84 18.01
CA MET A 445 -22.08 16.08 16.58
C MET A 445 -23.15 15.18 15.93
N LEU A 446 -23.18 13.89 16.30
CA LEU A 446 -24.17 12.95 15.77
C LEU A 446 -25.58 13.26 16.27
N GLN A 447 -25.72 13.74 17.52
CA GLN A 447 -26.98 14.18 18.07
C GLN A 447 -27.49 15.45 17.37
N ASP A 448 -26.65 16.47 17.23
CA ASP A 448 -26.98 17.72 16.51
C ASP A 448 -27.41 17.45 15.06
N LEU A 449 -26.73 16.50 14.38
CA LEU A 449 -27.11 16.09 13.03
C LEU A 449 -28.46 15.38 13.00
N ALA A 450 -28.74 14.50 13.97
CA ALA A 450 -30.03 13.82 14.06
C ALA A 450 -31.16 14.83 14.28
N ASP A 451 -30.97 15.80 15.17
CA ASP A 451 -31.96 16.84 15.45
C ASP A 451 -32.23 17.73 14.23
N LYS A 452 -31.18 18.15 13.50
CA LYS A 452 -31.30 18.91 12.25
C LYS A 452 -32.04 18.14 11.15
N ARG A 453 -31.74 16.85 10.99
CA ARG A 453 -32.41 15.99 9.99
C ARG A 453 -33.89 15.76 10.32
N ASN A 454 -34.20 15.59 11.60
CA ASN A 454 -35.57 15.45 12.08
C ASN A 454 -36.38 16.74 11.86
N ALA A 455 -35.79 17.90 12.13
CA ALA A 455 -36.42 19.20 11.88
C ALA A 455 -36.69 19.42 10.39
N ALA A 456 -35.72 19.08 9.50
CA ALA A 456 -35.88 19.20 8.05
C ALA A 456 -36.90 18.20 7.45
N THR A 457 -37.25 17.13 8.15
CA THR A 457 -38.27 16.16 7.69
C THR A 457 -39.68 16.54 8.20
N ALA A 458 -39.76 17.44 9.19
CA ALA A 458 -41.01 17.91 9.77
C ALA A 458 -41.57 19.19 9.07
N GLU A 459 -40.75 19.86 8.24
CA GLU A 459 -41.11 20.91 7.30
C GLU A 459 -41.47 20.32 5.91
#